data_0f4d76285605e3a780a9321157089b35
#
_entry.id   0f4d76285605e3a780a9321157089b35
#
_cell.length_a   1.000
_cell.length_b   1.000
_cell.length_c   1.000
_cell.angle_alpha   90.00
_cell.angle_beta   90.00
_cell.angle_gamma   90.00
#
_symmetry.space_group_name_H-M   'P 1'
#
loop_
_entity.id
_entity.type
_entity.pdbx_description
1 polymer ?
#
loop_
_entity_poly.entity_id
_entity_poly.type
_entity_poly.pdbx_seq_one_letter_code
_entity_poly.pdbx_strand_id
1 'polypeptide(L)'
;MESEVICENCGKKLTEKVIKYLEENPKAFGGKKLCYKCQTEFTKKRSKERKLTKRFGESLTEGKKELKSLKIMRKLFGDGDVVQIFGDSRIGKSKFAVQMVKEAMMKGDTPLYIDTERNLSEKDRLMLNDNYVVCLDTLALKELVDNLDDSIDIVVLDSIGMPVLITFAEMSMKERGEALLMMSAIFGRLKKWCFKTGGFAIVTNQMKSEMSAAGPFGKMKNMDDIPPFGDKSKYIAKNILKMYPIEKTPIETHSQIRAWGCRDLAKGTTIADVYISNEGTRVEWNMNLLKE
;
A
#
# COMPACT_ATOMS: atom_id res chain seq x y z
N MET A 1 -19.47 8.18 43.05
CA MET A 1 -20.56 8.17 42.04
C MET A 1 -19.90 7.87 40.69
N GLU A 2 -20.07 6.65 40.20
CA GLU A 2 -19.58 6.30 38.86
C GLU A 2 -20.42 7.05 37.84
N SER A 3 -19.79 7.85 37.01
CA SER A 3 -20.44 8.60 35.92
C SER A 3 -21.02 7.62 34.91
N GLU A 4 -22.35 7.58 34.78
CA GLU A 4 -23.02 6.75 33.79
C GLU A 4 -22.58 7.14 32.37
N VAL A 5 -22.03 6.17 31.63
CA VAL A 5 -21.66 6.37 30.23
C VAL A 5 -22.91 6.25 29.35
N ILE A 6 -23.25 7.30 28.62
CA ILE A 6 -24.45 7.37 27.77
C ILE A 6 -24.06 7.39 26.28
N CYS A 7 -24.96 6.93 25.43
CA CYS A 7 -24.83 6.97 23.98
C CYS A 7 -24.95 8.41 23.47
N GLU A 8 -23.92 8.89 22.78
CA GLU A 8 -23.87 10.26 22.22
C GLU A 8 -24.93 10.54 21.15
N ASN A 9 -25.54 9.49 20.56
CA ASN A 9 -26.54 9.66 19.51
C ASN A 9 -27.99 9.62 20.03
N CYS A 10 -28.31 8.79 21.04
CA CYS A 10 -29.68 8.60 21.51
C CYS A 10 -29.88 8.73 23.02
N GLY A 11 -28.85 9.10 23.78
CA GLY A 11 -28.91 9.33 25.23
C GLY A 11 -29.10 8.07 26.09
N LYS A 12 -29.22 6.87 25.51
CA LYS A 12 -29.37 5.63 26.27
C LYS A 12 -28.10 5.26 27.03
N LYS A 13 -28.25 4.76 28.26
CA LYS A 13 -27.16 4.19 29.06
C LYS A 13 -26.50 3.05 28.29
N LEU A 14 -25.16 3.04 28.23
CA LEU A 14 -24.40 1.97 27.60
C LEU A 14 -24.30 0.77 28.54
N THR A 15 -24.35 -0.42 27.99
CA THR A 15 -24.10 -1.65 28.75
C THR A 15 -22.60 -1.85 28.97
N GLU A 16 -22.21 -2.54 30.02
CA GLU A 16 -20.80 -2.83 30.34
C GLU A 16 -20.06 -3.48 29.15
N LYS A 17 -20.74 -4.40 28.44
CA LYS A 17 -20.17 -5.04 27.22
C LYS A 17 -19.85 -4.03 26.11
N VAL A 18 -20.70 -3.02 25.93
CA VAL A 18 -20.49 -1.96 24.92
C VAL A 18 -19.39 -1.03 25.38
N ILE A 19 -19.34 -0.67 26.66
CA ILE A 19 -18.27 0.18 27.23
C ILE A 19 -16.92 -0.51 27.04
N LYS A 20 -16.79 -1.76 27.46
CA LYS A 20 -15.56 -2.56 27.29
C LYS A 20 -15.12 -2.63 25.83
N TYR A 21 -16.02 -2.90 24.90
CA TYR A 21 -15.72 -2.92 23.45
C TYR A 21 -15.19 -1.57 22.96
N LEU A 22 -15.76 -0.43 23.41
CA LEU A 22 -15.34 0.90 23.00
C LEU A 22 -13.99 1.30 23.61
N GLU A 23 -13.68 0.82 24.80
CA GLU A 23 -12.37 0.99 25.45
C GLU A 23 -11.27 0.23 24.72
N GLU A 24 -11.57 -1.01 24.30
CA GLU A 24 -10.67 -1.85 23.48
C GLU A 24 -10.52 -1.30 22.05
N ASN A 25 -11.51 -0.54 21.56
CA ASN A 25 -11.54 0.00 20.20
C ASN A 25 -11.83 1.52 20.18
N PRO A 26 -10.95 2.37 20.69
CA PRO A 26 -11.22 3.79 20.94
C PRO A 26 -11.50 4.61 19.67
N LYS A 27 -11.09 4.13 18.49
CA LYS A 27 -11.36 4.77 17.18
C LYS A 27 -12.60 4.21 16.47
N ALA A 28 -13.26 3.19 17.05
CA ALA A 28 -14.49 2.65 16.46
C ALA A 28 -15.57 3.75 16.35
N PHE A 29 -16.35 3.69 15.28
CA PHE A 29 -17.44 4.65 14.99
C PHE A 29 -17.01 6.13 15.00
N GLY A 30 -15.76 6.41 14.60
CA GLY A 30 -15.20 7.77 14.62
C GLY A 30 -14.94 8.32 16.02
N GLY A 31 -14.65 7.46 16.99
CA GLY A 31 -14.41 7.83 18.38
C GLY A 31 -15.67 8.10 19.21
N LYS A 32 -16.87 7.93 18.64
CA LYS A 32 -18.15 8.20 19.33
C LYS A 32 -18.56 7.04 20.22
N LYS A 33 -19.05 7.36 21.43
CA LYS A 33 -19.63 6.38 22.34
C LYS A 33 -21.07 6.07 21.95
N LEU A 34 -21.30 5.00 21.20
CA LEU A 34 -22.61 4.62 20.67
C LEU A 34 -23.14 3.31 21.28
N CYS A 35 -24.44 3.25 21.58
CA CYS A 35 -25.08 1.97 21.95
C CYS A 35 -25.17 1.04 20.74
N TYR A 36 -25.37 -0.26 20.97
CA TYR A 36 -25.36 -1.28 19.91
C TYR A 36 -26.28 -0.94 18.72
N LYS A 37 -27.50 -0.42 19.00
CA LYS A 37 -28.42 0.01 17.94
C LYS A 37 -27.84 1.14 17.09
N CYS A 38 -27.28 2.16 17.72
CA CYS A 38 -26.68 3.30 17.02
C CYS A 38 -25.39 2.91 16.27
N GLN A 39 -24.61 1.95 16.78
CA GLN A 39 -23.47 1.37 16.07
C GLN A 39 -23.93 0.69 14.77
N THR A 40 -24.99 -0.10 14.83
CA THR A 40 -25.56 -0.76 13.65
C THR A 40 -26.09 0.23 12.62
N GLU A 41 -26.78 1.30 13.07
CA GLU A 41 -27.28 2.38 12.20
C GLU A 41 -26.13 3.17 11.58
N PHE A 42 -25.08 3.47 12.34
CA PHE A 42 -23.88 4.15 11.87
C PHE A 42 -23.18 3.34 10.76
N THR A 43 -23.01 2.04 10.99
CA THR A 43 -22.41 1.13 10.00
C THR A 43 -23.26 1.02 8.73
N LYS A 44 -24.61 0.92 8.88
CA LYS A 44 -25.54 0.89 7.75
C LYS A 44 -25.52 2.21 6.95
N LYS A 45 -25.46 3.35 7.64
CA LYS A 45 -25.39 4.68 7.01
C LYS A 45 -24.09 4.82 6.22
N ARG A 46 -22.96 4.45 6.81
CA ARG A 46 -21.64 4.45 6.16
C ARG A 46 -21.58 3.51 4.95
N SER A 47 -22.23 2.33 5.04
CA SER A 47 -22.36 1.41 3.91
C SER A 47 -23.25 1.96 2.78
N LYS A 48 -24.34 2.68 3.12
CA LYS A 48 -25.20 3.36 2.12
C LYS A 48 -24.47 4.54 1.45
N GLU A 49 -23.74 5.33 2.21
CA GLU A 49 -22.92 6.44 1.69
C GLU A 49 -21.84 5.91 0.74
N ARG A 50 -21.16 4.81 1.10
CA ARG A 50 -20.21 4.11 0.22
C ARG A 50 -20.86 3.63 -1.09
N LYS A 51 -22.09 3.06 -1.04
CA LYS A 51 -22.82 2.64 -2.25
C LYS A 51 -23.24 3.82 -3.11
N LEU A 52 -23.61 4.95 -2.50
CA LEU A 52 -23.93 6.20 -3.21
C LEU A 52 -22.68 6.80 -3.87
N THR A 53 -21.56 6.88 -3.15
CA THR A 53 -20.28 7.38 -3.69
C THR A 53 -19.80 6.50 -4.85
N LYS A 54 -20.00 5.18 -4.74
CA LYS A 54 -19.68 4.23 -5.80
C LYS A 54 -20.56 4.45 -7.05
N ARG A 55 -21.88 4.68 -6.89
CA ARG A 55 -22.82 5.01 -7.99
C ARG A 55 -22.53 6.37 -8.63
N PHE A 56 -22.21 7.39 -7.82
CA PHE A 56 -21.84 8.72 -8.35
C PHE A 56 -20.49 8.68 -9.08
N GLY A 57 -19.53 7.88 -8.60
CA GLY A 57 -18.25 7.64 -9.29
C GLY A 57 -18.44 6.97 -10.66
N GLU A 58 -19.41 6.07 -10.78
CA GLU A 58 -19.76 5.40 -12.04
C GLU A 58 -20.46 6.37 -13.03
N SER A 59 -21.32 7.28 -12.55
CA SER A 59 -22.04 8.24 -13.38
C SER A 59 -21.16 9.32 -14.02
N LEU A 60 -20.06 9.70 -13.38
CA LEU A 60 -19.13 10.71 -13.91
C LEU A 60 -18.15 10.16 -14.96
N THR A 61 -18.19 8.86 -15.26
CA THR A 61 -17.20 8.18 -16.12
C THR A 61 -17.77 7.59 -17.41
N GLU A 62 -19.05 7.82 -17.72
CA GLU A 62 -19.67 7.28 -18.96
C GLU A 62 -19.14 7.91 -20.27
N GLY A 63 -18.22 8.89 -20.21
CA GLY A 63 -17.70 9.60 -21.37
C GLY A 63 -16.44 9.03 -22.05
N LYS A 64 -15.63 8.22 -21.38
CA LYS A 64 -14.48 7.48 -21.97
C LYS A 64 -14.19 6.23 -21.15
N LYS A 65 -14.24 5.06 -21.78
CA LYS A 65 -13.80 3.77 -21.22
C LYS A 65 -12.26 3.71 -21.08
N GLU A 66 -11.62 4.61 -20.34
CA GLU A 66 -10.26 4.41 -19.89
C GLU A 66 -10.26 3.42 -18.74
N LEU A 67 -9.65 2.26 -18.95
CA LEU A 67 -9.37 1.32 -17.87
C LEU A 67 -8.44 2.04 -16.89
N LYS A 68 -8.89 2.29 -15.67
CA LYS A 68 -8.10 2.94 -14.64
C LYS A 68 -6.97 2.01 -14.19
N SER A 69 -5.82 2.56 -13.86
CA SER A 69 -4.57 1.84 -13.56
C SER A 69 -4.73 0.73 -12.52
N LEU A 70 -5.45 0.97 -11.42
CA LEU A 70 -5.70 -0.05 -10.42
C LEU A 70 -6.49 -1.25 -10.96
N LYS A 71 -7.49 -1.02 -11.81
CA LYS A 71 -8.25 -2.12 -12.46
C LYS A 71 -7.35 -2.93 -13.38
N ILE A 72 -6.43 -2.27 -14.08
CA ILE A 72 -5.45 -2.93 -14.95
C ILE A 72 -4.50 -3.79 -14.11
N MET A 73 -3.95 -3.25 -13.02
CA MET A 73 -3.09 -4.01 -12.12
C MET A 73 -3.79 -5.25 -11.55
N ARG A 74 -5.03 -5.10 -11.09
CA ARG A 74 -5.83 -6.25 -10.58
C ARG A 74 -6.08 -7.28 -11.68
N LYS A 75 -6.32 -6.86 -12.91
CA LYS A 75 -6.50 -7.79 -14.05
C LYS A 75 -5.20 -8.53 -14.39
N LEU A 76 -4.04 -7.85 -14.32
CA LEU A 76 -2.74 -8.46 -14.65
C LEU A 76 -2.22 -9.39 -13.55
N PHE A 77 -2.47 -9.08 -12.29
CA PHE A 77 -1.83 -9.77 -11.15
C PHE A 77 -2.80 -10.52 -10.25
N GLY A 78 -4.11 -10.36 -10.47
CA GLY A 78 -5.17 -10.99 -9.67
C GLY A 78 -5.53 -10.19 -8.42
N ASP A 79 -6.78 -10.36 -7.97
CA ASP A 79 -7.23 -9.91 -6.65
C ASP A 79 -6.65 -10.83 -5.57
N GLY A 80 -6.47 -10.30 -4.35
CA GLY A 80 -5.93 -11.08 -3.24
C GLY A 80 -4.40 -11.27 -3.28
N ASP A 81 -3.67 -10.54 -4.11
CA ASP A 81 -2.21 -10.66 -4.20
C ASP A 81 -1.44 -9.37 -3.84
N VAL A 82 -0.14 -9.53 -3.65
CA VAL A 82 0.82 -8.47 -3.35
C VAL A 82 1.71 -8.25 -4.55
N VAL A 83 1.79 -7.02 -5.03
CA VAL A 83 2.71 -6.59 -6.08
C VAL A 83 3.83 -5.78 -5.45
N GLN A 84 5.07 -6.22 -5.65
CA GLN A 84 6.24 -5.47 -5.22
C GLN A 84 6.83 -4.68 -6.39
N ILE A 85 7.08 -3.38 -6.17
CA ILE A 85 7.72 -2.50 -7.15
C ILE A 85 9.04 -2.00 -6.56
N PHE A 86 10.15 -2.29 -7.22
CA PHE A 86 11.46 -1.83 -6.77
C PHE A 86 12.21 -1.07 -7.86
N GLY A 87 13.27 -0.39 -7.50
CA GLY A 87 14.14 0.37 -8.40
C GLY A 87 14.88 1.47 -7.66
N ASP A 88 15.67 2.25 -8.38
CA ASP A 88 16.49 3.33 -7.83
C ASP A 88 15.69 4.37 -7.07
N SER A 89 16.37 5.14 -6.24
CA SER A 89 15.75 6.29 -5.57
C SER A 89 15.34 7.36 -6.59
N ARG A 90 14.24 8.07 -6.31
CA ARG A 90 13.77 9.24 -7.07
C ARG A 90 13.34 8.98 -8.52
N ILE A 91 13.04 7.72 -8.87
CA ILE A 91 12.49 7.37 -10.20
C ILE A 91 10.95 7.36 -10.25
N GLY A 92 10.29 7.64 -9.12
CA GLY A 92 8.84 7.83 -9.08
C GLY A 92 8.00 6.71 -8.49
N LYS A 93 8.58 5.72 -7.79
CA LYS A 93 7.84 4.63 -7.15
C LYS A 93 6.70 5.13 -6.26
N SER A 94 7.02 6.04 -5.32
CA SER A 94 6.04 6.65 -4.41
C SER A 94 4.96 7.44 -5.17
N LYS A 95 5.33 8.18 -6.23
CA LYS A 95 4.36 8.91 -7.06
C LYS A 95 3.41 7.99 -7.80
N PHE A 96 3.92 6.87 -8.33
CA PHE A 96 3.09 5.82 -8.91
C PHE A 96 2.12 5.24 -7.87
N ALA A 97 2.63 4.89 -6.67
CA ALA A 97 1.81 4.33 -5.59
C ALA A 97 0.71 5.31 -5.13
N VAL A 98 1.04 6.61 -4.98
CA VAL A 98 0.06 7.68 -4.71
C VAL A 98 -1.01 7.73 -5.80
N GLN A 99 -0.63 7.62 -7.08
CA GLN A 99 -1.59 7.62 -8.19
C GLN A 99 -2.58 6.44 -8.08
N MET A 100 -2.11 5.25 -7.69
CA MET A 100 -2.99 4.09 -7.48
C MET A 100 -4.02 4.35 -6.37
N VAL A 101 -3.59 4.96 -5.27
CA VAL A 101 -4.50 5.32 -4.16
C VAL A 101 -5.52 6.38 -4.59
N LYS A 102 -5.08 7.41 -5.34
CA LYS A 102 -6.01 8.41 -5.91
C LYS A 102 -7.11 7.76 -6.74
N GLU A 103 -6.74 6.84 -7.61
CA GLU A 103 -7.71 6.15 -8.45
C GLU A 103 -8.65 5.25 -7.65
N ALA A 104 -8.16 4.60 -6.60
CA ALA A 104 -8.97 3.83 -5.66
C ALA A 104 -10.02 4.71 -4.98
N MET A 105 -9.59 5.86 -4.42
CA MET A 105 -10.48 6.85 -3.79
C MET A 105 -11.56 7.33 -4.76
N MET A 106 -11.19 7.66 -6.00
CA MET A 106 -12.13 8.11 -7.03
C MET A 106 -13.16 7.06 -7.42
N LYS A 107 -12.84 5.78 -7.23
CA LYS A 107 -13.78 4.66 -7.45
C LYS A 107 -14.66 4.34 -6.23
N GLY A 108 -14.40 4.98 -5.10
CA GLY A 108 -15.05 4.69 -3.82
C GLY A 108 -14.51 3.43 -3.14
N ASP A 109 -13.36 2.92 -3.56
CA ASP A 109 -12.59 1.93 -2.81
C ASP A 109 -12.04 2.57 -1.54
N THR A 110 -11.72 1.77 -0.54
CA THR A 110 -11.12 2.23 0.73
C THR A 110 -9.62 1.91 0.71
N PRO A 111 -8.75 2.86 0.30
CA PRO A 111 -7.32 2.65 0.33
C PRO A 111 -6.73 2.97 1.70
N LEU A 112 -5.53 2.40 1.98
CA LEU A 112 -4.64 2.81 3.07
C LEU A 112 -3.23 2.97 2.52
N TYR A 113 -2.63 4.14 2.70
CA TYR A 113 -1.24 4.42 2.38
C TYR A 113 -0.41 4.44 3.66
N ILE A 114 0.53 3.52 3.78
CA ILE A 114 1.47 3.40 4.91
C ILE A 114 2.82 3.95 4.43
N ASP A 115 3.19 5.14 4.93
CA ASP A 115 4.45 5.81 4.62
C ASP A 115 5.48 5.50 5.72
N THR A 116 6.52 4.77 5.37
CA THR A 116 7.62 4.43 6.29
C THR A 116 8.85 5.33 6.11
N GLU A 117 8.81 6.26 5.17
CA GLU A 117 9.92 7.16 4.85
C GLU A 117 9.61 8.61 5.22
N ARG A 118 8.34 8.95 5.42
CA ARG A 118 7.84 10.32 5.64
C ARG A 118 8.29 11.29 4.55
N ASN A 119 8.37 10.83 3.31
CA ASN A 119 8.91 11.59 2.18
C ASN A 119 7.87 12.10 1.20
N LEU A 120 6.57 11.85 1.42
CA LEU A 120 5.50 12.40 0.58
C LEU A 120 5.42 13.92 0.71
N SER A 121 5.10 14.57 -0.42
CA SER A 121 4.82 16.01 -0.44
C SER A 121 3.58 16.33 0.42
N GLU A 122 3.53 17.54 0.97
CA GLU A 122 2.36 18.01 1.73
C GLU A 122 1.07 17.91 0.91
N LYS A 123 1.12 18.28 -0.37
CA LYS A 123 0.00 18.14 -1.32
C LYS A 123 -0.52 16.70 -1.39
N ASP A 124 0.39 15.71 -1.50
CA ASP A 124 -0.02 14.30 -1.57
C ASP A 124 -0.59 13.83 -0.24
N ARG A 125 0.02 14.21 0.89
CA ARG A 125 -0.49 13.86 2.25
C ARG A 125 -1.87 14.43 2.50
N LEU A 126 -2.10 15.71 2.21
CA LEU A 126 -3.40 16.36 2.35
C LEU A 126 -4.47 15.70 1.50
N MET A 127 -4.11 15.30 0.29
CA MET A 127 -5.04 14.60 -0.60
C MET A 127 -5.39 13.20 -0.09
N LEU A 128 -4.44 12.46 0.48
CA LEU A 128 -4.69 11.13 1.05
C LEU A 128 -5.51 11.19 2.34
N ASN A 129 -5.41 12.29 3.11
CA ASN A 129 -6.17 12.56 4.33
C ASN A 129 -6.22 11.36 5.30
N ASP A 130 -7.40 10.90 5.69
CA ASP A 130 -7.62 9.78 6.62
C ASP A 130 -7.11 8.42 6.08
N ASN A 131 -6.76 8.34 4.81
CA ASN A 131 -6.20 7.15 4.19
C ASN A 131 -4.65 7.10 4.25
N TYR A 132 -4.03 7.98 5.03
CA TYR A 132 -2.58 8.10 5.15
C TYR A 132 -2.13 7.90 6.59
N VAL A 133 -1.13 7.05 6.79
CA VAL A 133 -0.49 6.82 8.07
C VAL A 133 1.02 6.80 7.93
N VAL A 134 1.74 7.46 8.85
CA VAL A 134 3.20 7.38 8.94
C VAL A 134 3.57 6.32 9.96
N CYS A 135 4.46 5.40 9.58
CA CYS A 135 4.91 4.33 10.44
C CYS A 135 6.41 4.09 10.24
N LEU A 136 7.24 4.69 11.09
CA LEU A 136 8.71 4.67 10.97
C LEU A 136 9.36 3.52 11.76
N ASP A 137 8.60 2.84 12.60
CA ASP A 137 9.09 1.76 13.46
C ASP A 137 8.58 0.40 12.99
N THR A 138 9.46 -0.61 13.05
CA THR A 138 9.16 -1.96 12.52
C THR A 138 8.13 -2.71 13.35
N LEU A 139 8.11 -2.51 14.69
CA LEU A 139 7.12 -3.15 15.57
C LEU A 139 5.76 -2.51 15.37
N ALA A 140 5.70 -1.17 15.31
CA ALA A 140 4.48 -0.45 15.01
C ALA A 140 3.92 -0.80 13.63
N LEU A 141 4.78 -0.97 12.62
CA LEU A 141 4.38 -1.44 11.29
C LEU A 141 3.80 -2.85 11.33
N LYS A 142 4.43 -3.75 12.10
CA LYS A 142 3.92 -5.11 12.29
C LYS A 142 2.54 -5.09 12.93
N GLU A 143 2.36 -4.33 14.00
CA GLU A 143 1.07 -4.20 14.70
C GLU A 143 -0.01 -3.60 13.79
N LEU A 144 0.33 -2.57 13.02
CA LEU A 144 -0.58 -1.98 12.03
C LEU A 144 -1.03 -3.01 10.99
N VAL A 145 -0.11 -3.82 10.44
CA VAL A 145 -0.43 -4.83 9.43
C VAL A 145 -1.19 -6.02 10.03
N ASP A 146 -0.93 -6.36 11.30
CA ASP A 146 -1.68 -7.42 12.02
C ASP A 146 -3.14 -7.03 12.27
N ASN A 147 -3.43 -5.73 12.38
CA ASN A 147 -4.74 -5.17 12.69
C ASN A 147 -5.38 -4.43 11.51
N LEU A 148 -4.99 -4.75 10.27
CA LEU A 148 -5.63 -4.18 9.07
C LEU A 148 -7.13 -4.48 9.07
N ASP A 149 -7.95 -3.43 8.88
CA ASP A 149 -9.40 -3.55 8.77
C ASP A 149 -9.76 -4.31 7.47
N ASP A 150 -10.63 -5.31 7.59
CA ASP A 150 -11.13 -6.10 6.45
C ASP A 150 -11.95 -5.25 5.45
N SER A 151 -12.30 -4.01 5.80
CA SER A 151 -13.00 -3.07 4.91
C SER A 151 -12.06 -2.28 3.98
N ILE A 152 -10.76 -2.43 4.13
CA ILE A 152 -9.76 -1.83 3.23
C ILE A 152 -9.73 -2.65 1.95
N ASP A 153 -9.76 -1.97 0.80
CA ASP A 153 -9.71 -2.61 -0.53
C ASP A 153 -8.30 -2.66 -1.11
N ILE A 154 -7.45 -1.69 -0.75
CA ILE A 154 -6.07 -1.59 -1.21
C ILE A 154 -5.16 -1.05 -0.12
N VAL A 155 -4.00 -1.68 0.04
CA VAL A 155 -2.92 -1.20 0.92
C VAL A 155 -1.71 -0.84 0.08
N VAL A 156 -1.14 0.33 0.31
CA VAL A 156 0.19 0.72 -0.18
C VAL A 156 1.15 0.75 1.00
N LEU A 157 2.27 0.06 0.90
CA LEU A 157 3.38 0.12 1.85
C LEU A 157 4.60 0.73 1.16
N ASP A 158 4.92 1.95 1.50
CA ASP A 158 6.02 2.73 0.88
C ASP A 158 7.01 3.22 1.95
N SER A 159 8.12 2.56 2.11
CA SER A 159 8.64 1.34 1.52
C SER A 159 8.84 0.26 2.57
N ILE A 160 8.91 -0.98 2.14
CA ILE A 160 9.11 -2.10 3.09
C ILE A 160 10.51 -2.08 3.73
N GLY A 161 11.50 -1.46 3.09
CA GLY A 161 12.89 -1.49 3.52
C GLY A 161 13.28 -0.48 4.58
N MET A 162 12.63 0.66 4.63
CA MET A 162 13.10 1.81 5.40
C MET A 162 13.07 1.64 6.92
N PRO A 163 12.05 1.03 7.54
CA PRO A 163 12.04 0.86 9.00
C PRO A 163 13.27 0.10 9.52
N VAL A 164 13.83 -0.80 8.70
CA VAL A 164 15.05 -1.53 9.04
C VAL A 164 16.29 -0.72 8.69
N LEU A 165 16.31 -0.02 7.56
CA LEU A 165 17.48 0.72 7.08
C LEU A 165 17.88 1.89 7.99
N ILE A 166 16.89 2.57 8.60
CA ILE A 166 17.14 3.71 9.50
C ILE A 166 18.00 3.30 10.69
N THR A 167 17.77 2.11 11.24
CA THR A 167 18.46 1.62 12.43
C THR A 167 19.57 0.60 12.12
N PHE A 168 19.71 0.20 10.85
CA PHE A 168 20.58 -0.92 10.44
C PHE A 168 22.08 -0.70 10.76
N ALA A 169 22.54 0.54 10.70
CA ALA A 169 23.94 0.87 11.01
C ALA A 169 24.29 0.66 12.50
N GLU A 170 23.32 0.86 13.38
CA GLU A 170 23.45 0.75 14.82
C GLU A 170 23.20 -0.67 15.34
N MET A 171 22.63 -1.55 14.51
CA MET A 171 22.26 -2.91 14.88
C MET A 171 23.45 -3.87 14.82
N SER A 172 23.55 -4.76 15.80
CA SER A 172 24.39 -5.95 15.75
C SER A 172 23.94 -6.90 14.63
N MET A 173 24.78 -7.86 14.25
CA MET A 173 24.46 -8.87 13.22
C MET A 173 23.20 -9.70 13.59
N LYS A 174 23.00 -9.98 14.87
CA LYS A 174 21.82 -10.70 15.37
C LYS A 174 20.54 -9.86 15.17
N GLU A 175 20.56 -8.61 15.61
CA GLU A 175 19.43 -7.68 15.46
C GLU A 175 19.06 -7.43 14.00
N ARG A 176 20.05 -7.34 13.10
CA ARG A 176 19.81 -7.27 11.64
C ARG A 176 19.08 -8.50 11.12
N GLY A 177 19.47 -9.70 11.61
CA GLY A 177 18.79 -10.95 11.27
C GLY A 177 17.33 -10.96 11.75
N GLU A 178 17.08 -10.54 12.97
CA GLU A 178 15.73 -10.45 13.56
C GLU A 178 14.87 -9.43 12.84
N ALA A 179 15.41 -8.26 12.49
CA ALA A 179 14.71 -7.24 11.72
C ALA A 179 14.31 -7.74 10.32
N LEU A 180 15.20 -8.46 9.63
CA LEU A 180 14.88 -9.06 8.33
C LEU A 180 13.80 -10.15 8.42
N LEU A 181 13.79 -10.94 9.50
CA LEU A 181 12.73 -11.91 9.77
C LEU A 181 11.39 -11.20 10.03
N MET A 182 11.41 -10.12 10.78
CA MET A 182 10.21 -9.33 11.05
C MET A 182 9.62 -8.72 9.78
N MET A 183 10.46 -8.16 8.91
CA MET A 183 10.01 -7.64 7.60
C MET A 183 9.39 -8.75 6.74
N SER A 184 9.99 -9.94 6.75
CA SER A 184 9.42 -11.10 6.04
C SER A 184 8.06 -11.51 6.62
N ALA A 185 7.89 -11.43 7.95
CA ALA A 185 6.63 -11.70 8.63
C ALA A 185 5.56 -10.66 8.27
N ILE A 186 5.90 -9.36 8.27
CA ILE A 186 5.01 -8.26 7.86
C ILE A 186 4.51 -8.51 6.43
N PHE A 187 5.42 -8.83 5.51
CA PHE A 187 5.09 -9.10 4.12
C PHE A 187 4.16 -10.32 3.98
N GLY A 188 4.44 -11.40 4.72
CA GLY A 188 3.60 -12.62 4.76
C GLY A 188 2.20 -12.35 5.32
N ARG A 189 2.08 -11.48 6.33
CA ARG A 189 0.79 -11.07 6.91
C ARG A 189 -0.01 -10.20 5.95
N LEU A 190 0.64 -9.26 5.27
CA LEU A 190 0.00 -8.46 4.22
C LEU A 190 -0.56 -9.35 3.10
N LYS A 191 0.20 -10.37 2.69
CA LYS A 191 -0.29 -11.35 1.73
C LYS A 191 -1.48 -12.17 2.25
N LYS A 192 -1.43 -12.59 3.52
CA LYS A 192 -2.54 -13.31 4.16
C LYS A 192 -3.79 -12.44 4.22
N TRP A 193 -3.63 -11.15 4.54
CA TRP A 193 -4.74 -10.19 4.53
C TRP A 193 -5.33 -10.05 3.11
N CYS A 194 -4.49 -9.85 2.07
CA CYS A 194 -4.95 -9.80 0.69
C CYS A 194 -5.77 -11.05 0.32
N PHE A 195 -5.25 -12.24 0.64
CA PHE A 195 -5.93 -13.51 0.35
C PHE A 195 -7.28 -13.64 1.08
N LYS A 196 -7.33 -13.24 2.37
CA LYS A 196 -8.53 -13.33 3.20
C LYS A 196 -9.64 -12.38 2.73
N THR A 197 -9.27 -11.16 2.36
CA THR A 197 -10.24 -10.07 2.08
C THR A 197 -10.53 -9.89 0.59
N GLY A 198 -9.74 -10.49 -0.30
CA GLY A 198 -9.72 -10.16 -1.72
C GLY A 198 -9.11 -8.76 -1.99
N GLY A 199 -8.48 -8.15 -0.97
CA GLY A 199 -7.80 -6.88 -1.08
C GLY A 199 -6.55 -6.97 -1.96
N PHE A 200 -5.99 -5.83 -2.32
CA PHE A 200 -4.81 -5.72 -3.17
C PHE A 200 -3.72 -4.91 -2.47
N ALA A 201 -2.47 -5.37 -2.51
CA ALA A 201 -1.38 -4.62 -1.90
C ALA A 201 -0.28 -4.25 -2.91
N ILE A 202 0.19 -3.01 -2.83
CA ILE A 202 1.36 -2.51 -3.54
C ILE A 202 2.44 -2.23 -2.50
N VAL A 203 3.60 -2.85 -2.67
CA VAL A 203 4.75 -2.66 -1.79
C VAL A 203 5.89 -2.06 -2.59
N THR A 204 6.34 -0.87 -2.23
CA THR A 204 7.55 -0.31 -2.84
C THR A 204 8.80 -0.79 -2.11
N ASN A 205 9.91 -0.83 -2.83
CA ASN A 205 11.20 -1.21 -2.27
C ASN A 205 12.34 -0.46 -2.99
N GLN A 206 13.46 -0.28 -2.29
CA GLN A 206 14.66 0.33 -2.85
C GLN A 206 15.64 -0.76 -3.31
N MET A 207 16.40 -0.49 -4.37
CA MET A 207 17.51 -1.35 -4.76
C MET A 207 18.61 -1.35 -3.68
N LYS A 208 19.30 -2.47 -3.52
CA LYS A 208 20.50 -2.50 -2.70
C LYS A 208 21.57 -1.62 -3.33
N SER A 209 22.32 -0.88 -2.49
CA SER A 209 23.48 -0.13 -2.95
C SER A 209 24.57 -1.08 -3.50
N GLU A 210 25.38 -0.60 -4.42
CA GLU A 210 26.49 -1.36 -5.05
C GLU A 210 27.44 -1.99 -4.02
N MET A 211 27.69 -1.31 -2.89
CA MET A 211 28.57 -1.79 -1.82
C MET A 211 28.07 -3.09 -1.14
N SER A 212 26.76 -3.35 -1.14
CA SER A 212 26.21 -4.58 -0.58
C SER A 212 26.17 -5.73 -1.60
N ALA A 213 26.42 -5.45 -2.86
CA ALA A 213 26.45 -6.41 -3.97
C ALA A 213 27.81 -7.06 -4.19
N ALA A 214 28.90 -6.43 -3.73
CA ALA A 214 30.22 -7.03 -3.74
C ALA A 214 30.29 -8.13 -2.67
N GLY A 215 30.21 -9.38 -3.09
CA GLY A 215 30.53 -10.52 -2.22
C GLY A 215 32.02 -10.50 -1.83
N PRO A 216 32.47 -11.28 -0.83
CA PRO A 216 33.84 -11.30 -0.33
C PRO A 216 34.93 -11.65 -1.38
N PHE A 217 34.54 -12.05 -2.58
CA PHE A 217 35.42 -12.39 -3.70
C PHE A 217 35.35 -11.45 -4.90
N GLY A 218 34.80 -10.25 -4.74
CA GLY A 218 34.93 -9.18 -5.74
C GLY A 218 34.20 -9.38 -7.09
N LYS A 219 33.43 -10.45 -7.27
CA LYS A 219 32.58 -10.61 -8.45
C LYS A 219 31.31 -9.76 -8.27
N MET A 220 31.26 -8.60 -8.92
CA MET A 220 30.02 -7.83 -9.08
C MET A 220 28.96 -8.72 -9.72
N LYS A 221 27.94 -9.09 -8.96
CA LYS A 221 26.70 -9.58 -9.57
C LYS A 221 26.06 -8.42 -10.30
N ASN A 222 25.59 -8.68 -11.52
CA ASN A 222 24.83 -7.69 -12.27
C ASN A 222 23.70 -7.17 -11.37
N MET A 223 23.56 -5.86 -11.19
CA MET A 223 22.55 -5.25 -10.28
C MET A 223 21.13 -5.72 -10.62
N ASP A 224 20.89 -6.11 -11.87
CA ASP A 224 19.61 -6.67 -12.32
C ASP A 224 19.26 -8.03 -11.69
N ASP A 225 20.24 -8.72 -11.12
CA ASP A 225 20.06 -10.04 -10.51
C ASP A 225 19.94 -10.00 -8.99
N ILE A 226 19.97 -8.81 -8.36
CA ILE A 226 19.87 -8.66 -6.91
C ILE A 226 18.39 -8.53 -6.53
N PRO A 227 17.83 -9.56 -5.88
CA PRO A 227 16.46 -9.48 -5.41
C PRO A 227 16.34 -8.43 -4.30
N PRO A 228 15.30 -7.60 -4.34
CA PRO A 228 14.98 -6.73 -3.22
C PRO A 228 14.74 -7.58 -1.96
N PHE A 229 15.39 -7.26 -0.84
CA PHE A 229 15.32 -8.05 0.41
C PHE A 229 15.79 -9.50 0.33
N GLY A 230 16.66 -9.83 -0.62
CA GLY A 230 17.16 -11.18 -0.81
C GLY A 230 16.10 -12.15 -1.33
N ASP A 231 16.41 -13.45 -1.26
CA ASP A 231 15.56 -14.47 -1.85
C ASP A 231 14.18 -14.61 -1.19
N LYS A 232 14.04 -14.23 0.09
CA LYS A 232 12.78 -14.40 0.82
C LYS A 232 11.62 -13.58 0.22
N SER A 233 11.89 -12.37 -0.29
CA SER A 233 10.84 -11.55 -0.92
C SER A 233 10.26 -12.18 -2.18
N LYS A 234 11.07 -12.96 -2.93
CA LYS A 234 10.62 -13.68 -4.12
C LYS A 234 9.58 -14.76 -3.81
N TYR A 235 9.66 -15.39 -2.62
CA TYR A 235 8.70 -16.41 -2.24
C TYR A 235 7.35 -15.84 -1.80
N ILE A 236 7.35 -14.61 -1.30
CA ILE A 236 6.15 -13.97 -0.77
C ILE A 236 5.43 -13.18 -1.86
N ALA A 237 6.12 -12.28 -2.55
CA ALA A 237 5.54 -11.59 -3.71
C ALA A 237 5.69 -12.45 -4.97
N LYS A 238 4.57 -12.87 -5.52
CA LYS A 238 4.54 -13.62 -6.80
C LYS A 238 4.68 -12.70 -8.00
N ASN A 239 4.50 -11.41 -7.82
CA ASN A 239 4.56 -10.39 -8.85
C ASN A 239 5.54 -9.29 -8.42
N ILE A 240 6.75 -9.35 -8.98
CA ILE A 240 7.81 -8.38 -8.72
C ILE A 240 8.08 -7.60 -9.99
N LEU A 241 7.96 -6.29 -9.88
CA LEU A 241 8.14 -5.33 -10.95
C LEU A 241 9.39 -4.48 -10.67
N LYS A 242 10.13 -4.16 -11.71
CA LYS A 242 11.25 -3.21 -11.63
C LYS A 242 10.90 -1.94 -12.38
N MET A 243 11.08 -0.81 -11.74
CA MET A 243 10.95 0.51 -12.35
C MET A 243 12.33 0.98 -12.82
N TYR A 244 12.42 1.38 -14.07
CA TYR A 244 13.64 1.84 -14.74
C TYR A 244 13.51 3.32 -15.09
N PRO A 245 14.52 4.14 -14.83
CA PRO A 245 14.55 5.49 -15.38
C PRO A 245 14.79 5.41 -16.90
N ILE A 246 13.99 6.12 -17.68
CA ILE A 246 14.15 6.25 -19.14
C ILE A 246 14.71 7.61 -19.48
N GLU A 247 14.07 8.67 -19.00
CA GLU A 247 14.47 10.04 -19.23
C GLU A 247 14.13 10.93 -18.03
N LYS A 248 14.96 11.91 -17.79
CA LYS A 248 14.70 12.93 -16.78
C LYS A 248 15.03 14.30 -17.36
N THR A 249 14.01 15.13 -17.49
CA THR A 249 14.11 16.54 -17.86
C THR A 249 13.81 17.43 -16.65
N PRO A 250 14.05 18.75 -16.73
CA PRO A 250 13.66 19.68 -15.66
C PRO A 250 12.16 19.71 -15.37
N ILE A 251 11.31 19.34 -16.32
CA ILE A 251 9.85 19.44 -16.24
C ILE A 251 9.15 18.09 -16.04
N GLU A 252 9.75 16.98 -16.47
CA GLU A 252 9.16 15.65 -16.42
C GLU A 252 10.20 14.56 -16.19
N THR A 253 9.83 13.55 -15.40
CA THR A 253 10.56 12.28 -15.26
C THR A 253 9.78 11.19 -15.93
N HIS A 254 10.38 10.50 -16.91
CA HIS A 254 9.83 9.30 -17.55
C HIS A 254 10.51 8.06 -17.00
N SER A 255 9.71 7.13 -16.51
CA SER A 255 10.17 5.83 -16.01
C SER A 255 9.31 4.73 -16.61
N GLN A 256 9.86 3.52 -16.71
CA GLN A 256 9.16 2.35 -17.24
C GLN A 256 9.08 1.25 -16.20
N ILE A 257 7.91 0.67 -16.02
CA ILE A 257 7.70 -0.51 -15.17
C ILE A 257 7.77 -1.77 -16.04
N ARG A 258 8.66 -2.70 -15.66
CA ARG A 258 8.83 -3.98 -16.34
C ARG A 258 8.67 -5.16 -15.37
N ALA A 259 8.16 -6.28 -15.86
CA ALA A 259 8.16 -7.55 -15.14
C ALA A 259 9.61 -7.96 -14.82
N TRP A 260 9.89 -8.25 -13.54
CA TRP A 260 11.19 -8.75 -13.11
C TRP A 260 11.10 -10.20 -12.62
N GLY A 261 10.03 -10.54 -11.90
CA GLY A 261 9.71 -11.88 -11.43
C GLY A 261 8.20 -11.96 -11.23
N CYS A 262 7.46 -12.25 -12.29
CA CYS A 262 6.02 -12.39 -12.26
C CYS A 262 5.64 -13.83 -12.59
N ARG A 263 4.45 -14.26 -12.13
CA ARG A 263 3.96 -15.62 -12.37
C ARG A 263 3.71 -15.84 -13.86
N ASP A 264 3.03 -14.91 -14.52
CA ASP A 264 2.45 -15.07 -15.86
C ASP A 264 3.09 -14.15 -16.91
N LEU A 265 4.13 -13.40 -16.56
CA LEU A 265 4.83 -12.49 -17.46
C LEU A 265 6.32 -12.79 -17.53
N ALA A 266 6.86 -12.83 -18.74
CA ALA A 266 8.29 -12.98 -18.96
C ALA A 266 9.09 -11.79 -18.37
N LYS A 267 10.30 -12.08 -17.84
CA LYS A 267 11.21 -11.03 -17.33
C LYS A 267 11.52 -10.04 -18.45
N GLY A 268 11.42 -8.75 -18.14
CA GLY A 268 11.66 -7.66 -19.09
C GLY A 268 10.41 -7.18 -19.84
N THR A 269 9.28 -7.89 -19.74
CA THR A 269 8.01 -7.43 -20.35
C THR A 269 7.64 -6.06 -19.80
N THR A 270 7.50 -5.07 -20.69
CA THR A 270 7.04 -3.72 -20.33
C THR A 270 5.58 -3.74 -19.95
N ILE A 271 5.26 -3.24 -18.77
CA ILE A 271 3.92 -3.21 -18.20
C ILE A 271 3.29 -1.84 -18.35
N ALA A 272 4.06 -0.78 -18.00
CA ALA A 272 3.58 0.60 -18.09
C ALA A 272 4.73 1.59 -18.21
N ASP A 273 4.45 2.73 -18.82
CA ASP A 273 5.26 3.94 -18.79
C ASP A 273 4.65 4.91 -17.75
N VAL A 274 5.51 5.54 -16.96
CA VAL A 274 5.12 6.46 -15.88
C VAL A 274 5.77 7.81 -16.09
N TYR A 275 4.96 8.83 -16.27
CA TYR A 275 5.38 10.21 -16.46
C TYR A 275 5.03 11.03 -15.22
N ILE A 276 6.01 11.72 -14.67
CA ILE A 276 5.87 12.49 -13.43
C ILE A 276 6.29 13.92 -13.70
N SER A 277 5.35 14.85 -13.57
CA SER A 277 5.56 16.29 -13.71
C SER A 277 5.03 17.05 -12.48
N ASN A 278 5.17 18.38 -12.50
CA ASN A 278 4.57 19.24 -11.48
C ASN A 278 3.04 19.22 -11.52
N GLU A 279 2.43 18.87 -12.66
CA GLU A 279 0.98 18.76 -12.83
C GLU A 279 0.43 17.46 -12.22
N GLY A 280 1.25 16.41 -12.18
CA GLY A 280 0.85 15.12 -11.61
C GLY A 280 1.59 13.92 -12.17
N THR A 281 1.01 12.75 -11.94
CA THR A 281 1.52 11.47 -12.42
C THR A 281 0.55 10.90 -13.45
N ARG A 282 1.05 10.57 -14.64
CA ARG A 282 0.34 9.90 -15.72
C ARG A 282 0.93 8.50 -15.93
N VAL A 283 0.07 7.50 -16.09
CA VAL A 283 0.48 6.11 -16.32
C VAL A 283 -0.13 5.62 -17.62
N GLU A 284 0.73 5.18 -18.53
CA GLU A 284 0.36 4.60 -19.82
C GLU A 284 0.62 3.08 -19.79
N TRP A 285 -0.46 2.30 -19.82
CA TRP A 285 -0.39 0.85 -19.70
C TRP A 285 -0.19 0.16 -21.06
N ASN A 286 0.59 -0.91 -21.05
CA ASN A 286 0.71 -1.79 -22.22
C ASN A 286 -0.58 -2.62 -22.39
N MET A 287 -1.53 -2.07 -23.12
CA MET A 287 -2.85 -2.66 -23.33
C MET A 287 -2.82 -4.00 -24.09
N ASN A 288 -1.70 -4.37 -24.71
CA ASN A 288 -1.56 -5.68 -25.36
C ASN A 288 -1.55 -6.83 -24.35
N LEU A 289 -1.13 -6.58 -23.10
CA LEU A 289 -1.15 -7.56 -22.01
C LEU A 289 -2.57 -7.90 -21.51
N LEU A 290 -3.58 -7.18 -21.96
CA LEU A 290 -4.97 -7.34 -21.52
C LEU A 290 -5.86 -8.02 -22.56
N LYS A 291 -5.30 -8.40 -23.71
CA LYS A 291 -6.06 -8.92 -24.86
C LYS A 291 -6.24 -10.44 -24.86
N GLU A 292 -5.67 -11.15 -23.84
CA GLU A 292 -5.83 -12.60 -23.67
C GLU A 292 -6.95 -12.98 -22.72
#